data_995d027971d9de6607b5cb147a8a5fc6
#
_entry.id   995d027971d9de6607b5cb147a8a5fc6
#
_cell.length_a   1.000
_cell.length_b   1.000
_cell.length_c   1.000
_cell.angle_alpha   90.00
_cell.angle_beta   90.00
_cell.angle_gamma   90.00
#
_symmetry.space_group_name_H-M   'P 1'
#
loop_
_entity.id
_entity.type
_entity.pdbx_description
1 polymer ?
#
loop_
_entity_poly.entity_id
_entity_poly.type
_entity_poly.pdbx_seq_one_letter_code
_entity_poly.pdbx_strand_id
1 'polypeptide(L)'
;MIRVVIIDDEENSRETLRGKLDLFCPEVEVAGEAGTVKDGLNAITKVNPDAVFLDIQLAGESGFDILEEIRDNDEIHPEIIFVTAHNEFAIKAIKFSALDYLLKPIDPEELVKAVRKVEEAKGLPKKATNINVLVENIRQASDSPKKIVVPTSDGMHVIKLSDIIRLESSSNYTTFHLNNQKSLLASKTLKEFDNMLSGYNFQRIHKSHLVNMNYLKRYVQTDGGYLILEDGSKIPVANRKKEQLLNTLRNL
;
A
#
# COMPACT_ATOMS: atom_id res chain seq x y z
N MET A 1 0.95 -23.44 9.20
CA MET A 1 0.20 -23.40 7.94
C MET A 1 -0.54 -22.09 7.87
N ILE A 2 -0.46 -21.37 6.76
CA ILE A 2 -1.19 -20.14 6.48
C ILE A 2 -2.40 -20.53 5.63
N ARG A 3 -3.61 -20.31 6.14
CA ARG A 3 -4.85 -20.66 5.42
C ARG A 3 -5.29 -19.49 4.57
N VAL A 4 -5.49 -19.71 3.27
CA VAL A 4 -5.89 -18.66 2.34
C VAL A 4 -7.16 -19.00 1.58
N VAL A 5 -7.86 -17.97 1.11
CA VAL A 5 -8.97 -18.06 0.16
C VAL A 5 -8.58 -17.32 -1.10
N ILE A 6 -8.84 -17.89 -2.27
CA ILE A 6 -8.64 -17.26 -3.59
C ILE A 6 -9.99 -16.86 -4.15
N ILE A 7 -10.12 -15.57 -4.53
CA ILE A 7 -11.37 -15.02 -5.10
C ILE A 7 -11.04 -14.34 -6.42
N ASP A 8 -11.48 -14.93 -7.52
CA ASP A 8 -11.22 -14.52 -8.90
C ASP A 8 -12.29 -15.16 -9.78
N ASP A 9 -12.93 -14.44 -10.68
CA ASP A 9 -13.99 -15.00 -11.53
C ASP A 9 -13.44 -15.93 -12.62
N GLU A 10 -12.17 -15.78 -12.99
CA GLU A 10 -11.49 -16.65 -13.96
C GLU A 10 -10.96 -17.92 -13.29
N GLU A 11 -11.53 -19.09 -13.61
CA GLU A 11 -11.09 -20.39 -13.09
C GLU A 11 -9.60 -20.66 -13.38
N ASN A 12 -9.14 -20.39 -14.60
CA ASN A 12 -7.74 -20.55 -14.99
C ASN A 12 -6.79 -19.69 -14.15
N SER A 13 -7.23 -18.49 -13.74
CA SER A 13 -6.47 -17.61 -12.86
C SER A 13 -6.32 -18.20 -11.46
N ARG A 14 -7.42 -18.78 -10.91
CA ARG A 14 -7.41 -19.46 -9.61
C ARG A 14 -6.48 -20.67 -9.62
N GLU A 15 -6.62 -21.54 -10.65
CA GLU A 15 -5.74 -22.72 -10.81
C GLU A 15 -4.28 -22.34 -10.94
N THR A 16 -3.96 -21.29 -11.72
CA THR A 16 -2.60 -20.78 -11.89
C THR A 16 -2.01 -20.27 -10.57
N LEU A 17 -2.78 -19.52 -9.80
CA LEU A 17 -2.34 -19.01 -8.51
C LEU A 17 -2.16 -20.15 -7.50
N ARG A 18 -3.10 -21.10 -7.44
CA ARG A 18 -2.98 -22.30 -6.60
C ARG A 18 -1.71 -23.07 -6.92
N GLY A 19 -1.47 -23.38 -8.20
CA GLY A 19 -0.26 -24.11 -8.62
C GLY A 19 1.03 -23.38 -8.26
N LYS A 20 1.05 -22.03 -8.30
CA LYS A 20 2.20 -21.25 -7.84
C LYS A 20 2.35 -21.28 -6.33
N LEU A 21 1.27 -21.19 -5.56
CA LEU A 21 1.30 -21.32 -4.11
C LEU A 21 1.83 -22.69 -3.69
N ASP A 22 1.33 -23.77 -4.29
CA ASP A 22 1.77 -25.14 -4.01
C ASP A 22 3.26 -25.34 -4.31
N LEU A 23 3.78 -24.69 -5.37
CA LEU A 23 5.17 -24.84 -5.80
C LEU A 23 6.16 -23.97 -5.01
N PHE A 24 5.78 -22.72 -4.70
CA PHE A 24 6.71 -21.72 -4.17
C PHE A 24 6.47 -21.35 -2.70
N CYS A 25 5.30 -21.72 -2.14
CA CYS A 25 4.88 -21.36 -0.77
C CYS A 25 4.29 -22.56 -0.04
N PRO A 26 5.08 -23.62 0.26
CA PRO A 26 4.59 -24.87 0.85
C PRO A 26 3.96 -24.70 2.24
N GLU A 27 4.17 -23.55 2.91
CA GLU A 27 3.55 -23.17 4.17
C GLU A 27 2.10 -22.71 4.03
N VAL A 28 1.61 -22.52 2.79
CA VAL A 28 0.25 -22.02 2.49
C VAL A 28 -0.68 -23.20 2.19
N GLU A 29 -1.90 -23.15 2.70
CA GLU A 29 -3.03 -24.02 2.40
C GLU A 29 -4.14 -23.20 1.72
N VAL A 30 -4.48 -23.51 0.48
CA VAL A 30 -5.66 -22.95 -0.17
C VAL A 30 -6.91 -23.64 0.38
N ALA A 31 -7.54 -23.02 1.38
CA ALA A 31 -8.66 -23.58 2.13
C ALA A 31 -10.03 -23.27 1.50
N GLY A 32 -10.09 -22.44 0.46
CA GLY A 32 -11.32 -22.13 -0.27
C GLY A 32 -11.05 -21.32 -1.54
N GLU A 33 -12.01 -21.40 -2.47
CA GLU A 33 -12.02 -20.63 -3.71
C GLU A 33 -13.42 -20.14 -4.02
N ALA A 34 -13.50 -18.99 -4.72
CA ALA A 34 -14.77 -18.42 -5.17
C ALA A 34 -14.59 -17.62 -6.47
N GLY A 35 -15.65 -17.53 -7.27
CA GLY A 35 -15.70 -16.73 -8.49
C GLY A 35 -16.65 -15.54 -8.42
N THR A 36 -17.36 -15.35 -7.31
CA THR A 36 -18.33 -14.25 -7.11
C THR A 36 -18.16 -13.62 -5.75
N VAL A 37 -18.66 -12.39 -5.57
CA VAL A 37 -18.68 -11.69 -4.28
C VAL A 37 -19.40 -12.53 -3.22
N LYS A 38 -20.58 -13.06 -3.54
CA LYS A 38 -21.39 -13.86 -2.61
C LYS A 38 -20.68 -15.13 -2.14
N ASP A 39 -20.09 -15.89 -3.07
CA ASP A 39 -19.39 -17.13 -2.74
C ASP A 39 -18.07 -16.82 -2.01
N GLY A 40 -17.41 -15.71 -2.35
CA GLY A 40 -16.24 -15.20 -1.66
C GLY A 40 -16.51 -14.91 -0.19
N LEU A 41 -17.58 -14.18 0.11
CA LEU A 41 -18.03 -13.91 1.48
C LEU A 41 -18.35 -15.19 2.26
N ASN A 42 -19.05 -16.13 1.62
CA ASN A 42 -19.34 -17.44 2.22
C ASN A 42 -18.05 -18.22 2.53
N ALA A 43 -17.09 -18.22 1.59
CA ALA A 43 -15.82 -18.91 1.78
C ALA A 43 -15.01 -18.27 2.91
N ILE A 44 -14.89 -16.93 2.94
CA ILE A 44 -14.20 -16.19 4.01
C ILE A 44 -14.82 -16.50 5.38
N THR A 45 -16.15 -16.43 5.48
CA THR A 45 -16.86 -16.67 6.75
C THR A 45 -16.67 -18.12 7.24
N LYS A 46 -16.76 -19.08 6.33
CA LYS A 46 -16.63 -20.51 6.67
C LYS A 46 -15.20 -20.89 7.04
N VAL A 47 -14.23 -20.37 6.33
CA VAL A 47 -12.81 -20.71 6.48
C VAL A 47 -12.14 -19.89 7.58
N ASN A 48 -12.54 -18.64 7.80
CA ASN A 48 -11.82 -17.64 8.60
C ASN A 48 -10.32 -17.64 8.30
N PRO A 49 -9.93 -17.26 7.05
CA PRO A 49 -8.57 -17.41 6.57
C PRO A 49 -7.60 -16.40 7.20
N ASP A 50 -6.31 -16.70 7.12
CA ASP A 50 -5.23 -15.75 7.48
C ASP A 50 -5.12 -14.64 6.42
N ALA A 51 -5.30 -14.99 5.13
CA ALA A 51 -5.29 -14.03 4.02
C ALA A 51 -6.28 -14.39 2.91
N VAL A 52 -6.66 -13.38 2.11
CA VAL A 52 -7.48 -13.51 0.91
C VAL A 52 -6.70 -12.94 -0.27
N PHE A 53 -6.50 -13.76 -1.30
CA PHE A 53 -6.09 -13.30 -2.63
C PHE A 53 -7.35 -12.90 -3.40
N LEU A 54 -7.48 -11.62 -3.72
CA LEU A 54 -8.73 -11.04 -4.21
C LEU A 54 -8.52 -10.31 -5.54
N ASP A 55 -9.22 -10.73 -6.60
CA ASP A 55 -9.30 -9.90 -7.79
C ASP A 55 -10.20 -8.69 -7.54
N ILE A 56 -9.83 -7.58 -8.14
CA ILE A 56 -10.58 -6.31 -8.08
C ILE A 56 -11.86 -6.41 -8.89
N GLN A 57 -11.84 -7.16 -10.01
CA GLN A 57 -13.00 -7.35 -10.89
C GLN A 57 -13.49 -8.77 -10.81
N LEU A 58 -14.79 -8.96 -10.54
CA LEU A 58 -15.44 -10.25 -10.38
C LEU A 58 -16.74 -10.29 -11.19
N ALA A 59 -16.70 -10.79 -12.44
CA ALA A 59 -17.90 -11.07 -13.25
C ALA A 59 -18.99 -9.96 -13.24
N GLY A 60 -18.58 -8.70 -13.30
CA GLY A 60 -19.48 -7.54 -13.26
C GLY A 60 -19.74 -6.96 -11.87
N GLU A 61 -19.18 -7.56 -10.82
CA GLU A 61 -19.13 -7.05 -9.44
C GLU A 61 -17.72 -6.56 -9.11
N SER A 62 -17.56 -5.86 -8.00
CA SER A 62 -16.27 -5.40 -7.52
C SER A 62 -15.76 -6.23 -6.35
N GLY A 63 -14.50 -6.68 -6.39
CA GLY A 63 -13.87 -7.29 -5.22
C GLY A 63 -13.87 -6.36 -3.99
N PHE A 64 -14.03 -5.05 -4.18
CA PHE A 64 -14.18 -4.11 -3.08
C PHE A 64 -15.49 -4.28 -2.30
N ASP A 65 -16.54 -4.84 -2.91
CA ASP A 65 -17.82 -5.10 -2.24
C ASP A 65 -17.63 -6.14 -1.11
N ILE A 66 -16.70 -7.10 -1.30
CA ILE A 66 -16.30 -8.04 -0.24
C ILE A 66 -15.70 -7.31 0.96
N LEU A 67 -14.86 -6.29 0.72
CA LEU A 67 -14.23 -5.53 1.81
C LEU A 67 -15.23 -4.72 2.60
N GLU A 68 -16.26 -4.19 1.94
CA GLU A 68 -17.32 -3.44 2.62
C GLU A 68 -18.12 -4.34 3.57
N GLU A 69 -18.41 -5.57 3.15
CA GLU A 69 -19.16 -6.53 3.97
C GLU A 69 -18.33 -7.09 5.15
N ILE A 70 -17.04 -7.41 4.93
CA ILE A 70 -16.19 -7.92 6.02
C ILE A 70 -15.74 -6.83 6.99
N ARG A 71 -15.76 -5.56 6.59
CA ARG A 71 -15.36 -4.42 7.43
C ARG A 71 -16.15 -4.34 8.74
N ASP A 72 -17.45 -4.59 8.64
CA ASP A 72 -18.38 -4.43 9.75
C ASP A 72 -18.49 -5.72 10.60
N ASN A 73 -17.66 -6.72 10.32
CA ASN A 73 -17.59 -7.97 11.05
C ASN A 73 -16.36 -7.98 11.99
N ASP A 74 -16.61 -7.92 13.30
CA ASP A 74 -15.55 -7.86 14.32
C ASP A 74 -14.77 -9.20 14.50
N GLU A 75 -15.23 -10.30 13.91
CA GLU A 75 -14.63 -11.62 14.07
C GLU A 75 -13.73 -12.04 12.88
N ILE A 76 -13.85 -11.36 11.73
CA ILE A 76 -13.22 -11.79 10.47
C ILE A 76 -12.30 -10.68 9.95
N HIS A 77 -11.01 -10.84 10.11
CA HIS A 77 -10.01 -9.87 9.69
C HIS A 77 -8.85 -10.55 8.93
N PRO A 78 -9.08 -11.07 7.69
CA PRO A 78 -8.00 -11.59 6.89
C PRO A 78 -7.08 -10.47 6.39
N GLU A 79 -5.83 -10.79 6.13
CA GLU A 79 -4.97 -9.91 5.34
C GLU A 79 -5.43 -9.94 3.87
N ILE A 80 -5.46 -8.79 3.21
CA ILE A 80 -5.91 -8.69 1.83
C ILE A 80 -4.71 -8.52 0.91
N ILE A 81 -4.58 -9.45 -0.06
CA ILE A 81 -3.62 -9.37 -1.16
C ILE A 81 -4.42 -9.26 -2.46
N PHE A 82 -4.36 -8.12 -3.11
CA PHE A 82 -5.03 -7.97 -4.39
C PHE A 82 -4.25 -8.65 -5.51
N VAL A 83 -4.98 -9.32 -6.41
CA VAL A 83 -4.44 -9.96 -7.62
C VAL A 83 -5.18 -9.40 -8.81
N THR A 84 -4.55 -8.62 -9.68
CA THR A 84 -5.26 -7.92 -10.76
C THR A 84 -4.43 -7.76 -12.02
N ALA A 85 -5.10 -7.71 -13.17
CA ALA A 85 -4.50 -7.36 -14.46
C ALA A 85 -4.42 -5.84 -14.70
N HIS A 86 -5.10 -5.03 -13.87
CA HIS A 86 -5.23 -3.60 -14.10
C HIS A 86 -4.08 -2.79 -13.49
N ASN A 87 -3.46 -1.97 -14.36
CA ASN A 87 -2.37 -1.07 -14.02
C ASN A 87 -2.90 0.32 -13.64
N GLU A 88 -2.30 0.90 -12.59
CA GLU A 88 -2.09 2.31 -12.24
C GLU A 88 -3.09 2.99 -11.30
N PHE A 89 -4.40 3.07 -11.55
CA PHE A 89 -5.26 3.92 -10.71
C PHE A 89 -5.83 3.20 -9.48
N ALA A 90 -6.29 1.97 -9.62
CA ALA A 90 -6.78 1.15 -8.49
C ALA A 90 -5.61 0.74 -7.57
N ILE A 91 -4.46 0.40 -8.16
CA ILE A 91 -3.23 0.02 -7.44
C ILE A 91 -2.77 1.13 -6.48
N LYS A 92 -2.93 2.40 -6.83
CA LYS A 92 -2.52 3.50 -5.96
C LYS A 92 -3.32 3.56 -4.67
N ALA A 93 -4.65 3.43 -4.73
CA ALA A 93 -5.49 3.38 -3.52
C ALA A 93 -5.22 2.13 -2.67
N ILE A 94 -4.98 0.99 -3.31
CA ILE A 94 -4.71 -0.30 -2.69
C ILE A 94 -3.36 -0.29 -1.94
N LYS A 95 -2.30 0.29 -2.52
CA LYS A 95 -0.97 0.38 -1.90
C LYS A 95 -0.96 1.06 -0.53
N PHE A 96 -1.96 1.86 -0.22
CA PHE A 96 -2.04 2.60 1.05
C PHE A 96 -2.66 1.80 2.20
N SER A 97 -3.37 0.71 1.91
CA SER A 97 -4.21 0.07 2.92
C SER A 97 -4.25 -1.47 2.85
N ALA A 98 -3.92 -2.08 1.72
CA ALA A 98 -3.80 -3.53 1.62
C ALA A 98 -2.43 -4.00 2.13
N LEU A 99 -2.33 -5.27 2.54
CA LEU A 99 -1.06 -5.87 2.93
C LEU A 99 -0.10 -5.90 1.74
N ASP A 100 -0.62 -6.34 0.57
CA ASP A 100 0.14 -6.38 -0.68
C ASP A 100 -0.78 -6.39 -1.92
N TYR A 101 -0.15 -6.32 -3.10
CA TYR A 101 -0.82 -6.51 -4.38
C TYR A 101 0.09 -7.25 -5.35
N LEU A 102 -0.50 -8.05 -6.23
CA LEU A 102 0.18 -8.82 -7.27
C LEU A 102 -0.43 -8.47 -8.63
N LEU A 103 0.42 -8.21 -9.61
CA LEU A 103 -0.02 -8.01 -10.99
C LEU A 103 -0.09 -9.35 -11.74
N LYS A 104 -1.16 -9.55 -12.51
CA LYS A 104 -1.22 -10.65 -13.48
C LYS A 104 -0.37 -10.30 -14.73
N PRO A 105 0.52 -11.17 -15.23
CA PRO A 105 0.82 -12.52 -14.71
C PRO A 105 1.64 -12.47 -13.42
N ILE A 106 1.27 -13.24 -12.41
CA ILE A 106 1.89 -13.21 -11.08
C ILE A 106 3.34 -13.68 -11.17
N ASP A 107 4.26 -12.84 -10.70
CA ASP A 107 5.66 -13.19 -10.54
C ASP A 107 5.87 -14.05 -9.28
N PRO A 108 6.57 -15.22 -9.35
CA PRO A 108 6.79 -16.08 -8.20
C PRO A 108 7.53 -15.40 -7.04
N GLU A 109 8.50 -14.52 -7.32
CA GLU A 109 9.24 -13.81 -6.26
C GLU A 109 8.35 -12.80 -5.52
N GLU A 110 7.47 -12.12 -6.25
CA GLU A 110 6.48 -11.21 -5.65
C GLU A 110 5.46 -11.99 -4.81
N LEU A 111 5.01 -13.17 -5.29
CA LEU A 111 4.11 -14.04 -4.53
C LEU A 111 4.74 -14.47 -3.19
N VAL A 112 5.99 -14.96 -3.23
CA VAL A 112 6.71 -15.36 -2.01
C VAL A 112 6.86 -14.18 -1.04
N LYS A 113 7.14 -12.97 -1.53
CA LYS A 113 7.23 -11.77 -0.69
C LYS A 113 5.88 -11.43 -0.05
N ALA A 114 4.78 -11.54 -0.80
CA ALA A 114 3.44 -11.28 -0.28
C ALA A 114 3.06 -12.29 0.82
N VAL A 115 3.33 -13.59 0.61
CA VAL A 115 3.09 -14.63 1.61
C VAL A 115 3.91 -14.42 2.89
N ARG A 116 5.18 -14.03 2.79
CA ARG A 116 6.01 -13.68 3.97
C ARG A 116 5.41 -12.56 4.80
N LYS A 117 4.84 -11.53 4.17
CA LYS A 117 4.15 -10.46 4.90
C LYS A 117 2.93 -10.97 5.68
N VAL A 118 2.19 -11.95 5.11
CA VAL A 118 1.10 -12.61 5.84
C VAL A 118 1.64 -13.34 7.07
N GLU A 119 2.75 -14.06 6.92
CA GLU A 119 3.38 -14.78 8.02
C GLU A 119 3.83 -13.82 9.15
N GLU A 120 4.48 -12.72 8.78
CA GLU A 120 4.90 -11.68 9.72
C GLU A 120 3.73 -11.00 10.43
N ALA A 121 2.60 -10.82 9.73
CA ALA A 121 1.37 -10.25 10.31
C ALA A 121 0.61 -11.25 11.20
N LYS A 122 0.85 -12.56 11.04
CA LYS A 122 0.21 -13.61 11.82
C LYS A 122 0.67 -13.57 13.28
N GLY A 123 -0.28 -13.37 14.19
CA GLY A 123 -0.01 -13.25 15.62
C GLY A 123 0.11 -11.82 16.15
N LEU A 124 0.10 -10.83 15.27
CA LEU A 124 -0.09 -9.43 15.66
C LEU A 124 -1.58 -9.13 15.87
N PRO A 125 -1.96 -8.17 16.74
CA PRO A 125 -3.34 -7.77 16.90
C PRO A 125 -3.91 -7.33 15.55
N LYS A 126 -4.80 -8.14 14.97
CA LYS A 126 -5.48 -7.81 13.72
C LYS A 126 -6.40 -6.62 13.97
N LYS A 127 -6.14 -5.49 13.32
CA LYS A 127 -6.95 -4.28 13.47
C LYS A 127 -7.78 -4.06 12.21
N ALA A 128 -9.08 -3.90 12.36
CA ALA A 128 -10.04 -3.48 11.34
C ALA A 128 -9.66 -2.15 10.63
N THR A 129 -8.65 -1.45 11.15
CA THR A 129 -8.18 -0.14 10.68
C THR A 129 -7.74 -0.14 9.20
N ASN A 130 -7.14 -1.24 8.72
CA ASN A 130 -6.63 -1.28 7.34
C ASN A 130 -7.75 -1.35 6.30
N ILE A 131 -8.78 -2.18 6.55
CA ILE A 131 -9.93 -2.33 5.65
C ILE A 131 -10.76 -1.03 5.63
N ASN A 132 -10.98 -0.41 6.78
CA ASN A 132 -11.70 0.87 6.87
C ASN A 132 -11.05 1.98 6.03
N VAL A 133 -9.73 2.11 6.11
CA VAL A 133 -8.98 3.12 5.32
C VAL A 133 -9.02 2.77 3.83
N LEU A 134 -8.94 1.49 3.48
CA LEU A 134 -9.04 1.04 2.10
C LEU A 134 -10.40 1.40 1.49
N VAL A 135 -11.50 1.03 2.16
CA VAL A 135 -12.87 1.32 1.72
C VAL A 135 -13.10 2.84 1.61
N GLU A 136 -12.64 3.62 2.59
CA GLU A 136 -12.76 5.09 2.56
C GLU A 136 -12.02 5.70 1.36
N ASN A 137 -10.80 5.24 1.05
CA ASN A 137 -10.02 5.72 -0.08
C ASN A 137 -10.66 5.37 -1.43
N ILE A 138 -11.35 4.21 -1.52
CA ILE A 138 -12.04 3.75 -2.73
C ILE A 138 -13.35 4.53 -2.95
N ARG A 139 -14.18 4.68 -1.91
CA ARG A 139 -15.47 5.40 -1.99
C ARG A 139 -15.31 6.87 -2.37
N GLN A 140 -14.19 7.48 -1.98
CA GLN A 140 -13.90 8.85 -2.34
C GLN A 140 -13.23 8.94 -3.71
N ALA A 141 -13.85 8.42 -4.77
CA ALA A 141 -13.38 8.38 -6.16
C ALA A 141 -13.01 9.76 -6.75
N SER A 142 -12.29 10.57 -6.00
CA SER A 142 -11.53 11.74 -6.44
C SER A 142 -10.07 11.29 -6.59
N ASP A 143 -9.41 11.73 -7.60
CA ASP A 143 -8.11 11.39 -8.20
C ASP A 143 -6.92 11.03 -7.27
N SER A 144 -7.09 10.94 -5.95
CA SER A 144 -5.98 10.66 -5.02
C SER A 144 -6.46 10.09 -3.67
N PRO A 145 -5.85 9.02 -3.13
CA PRO A 145 -6.10 8.58 -1.76
C PRO A 145 -5.71 9.69 -0.78
N LYS A 146 -6.57 9.91 0.21
CA LYS A 146 -6.39 10.98 1.19
C LYS A 146 -5.62 10.55 2.42
N LYS A 147 -5.54 9.24 2.70
CA LYS A 147 -4.93 8.67 3.90
C LYS A 147 -3.97 7.52 3.57
N ILE A 148 -2.94 7.35 4.39
CA ILE A 148 -1.98 6.25 4.35
C ILE A 148 -1.91 5.57 5.72
N VAL A 149 -1.75 4.24 5.74
CA VAL A 149 -1.45 3.48 6.95
C VAL A 149 0.06 3.33 7.08
N VAL A 150 0.61 3.78 8.19
CA VAL A 150 2.05 3.75 8.48
C VAL A 150 2.31 2.80 9.64
N PRO A 151 2.99 1.66 9.42
CA PRO A 151 3.38 0.74 10.50
C PRO A 151 4.54 1.34 11.30
N THR A 152 4.42 1.26 12.62
CA THR A 152 5.42 1.71 13.60
C THR A 152 5.62 0.63 14.67
N SER A 153 6.55 0.84 15.58
CA SER A 153 6.81 -0.09 16.69
C SER A 153 5.66 -0.19 17.69
N ASP A 154 4.82 0.84 17.81
CA ASP A 154 3.68 0.93 18.72
C ASP A 154 2.33 0.61 18.06
N GLY A 155 2.34 0.28 16.75
CA GLY A 155 1.14 -0.09 16.00
C GLY A 155 1.05 0.56 14.63
N MET A 156 -0.18 0.75 14.14
CA MET A 156 -0.45 1.35 12.82
C MET A 156 -1.06 2.74 12.99
N HIS A 157 -0.49 3.72 12.32
CA HIS A 157 -0.98 5.09 12.30
C HIS A 157 -1.64 5.42 10.97
N VAL A 158 -2.84 6.00 11.02
CA VAL A 158 -3.55 6.51 9.84
C VAL A 158 -3.25 7.99 9.70
N ILE A 159 -2.60 8.39 8.61
CA ILE A 159 -2.15 9.75 8.36
C ILE A 159 -2.77 10.26 7.06
N LYS A 160 -3.24 11.51 7.05
CA LYS A 160 -3.64 12.16 5.79
C LYS A 160 -2.40 12.52 4.98
N LEU A 161 -2.43 12.31 3.67
CA LEU A 161 -1.33 12.70 2.79
C LEU A 161 -1.04 14.20 2.83
N SER A 162 -2.10 15.00 3.00
CA SER A 162 -1.99 16.45 3.20
C SER A 162 -1.24 16.85 4.47
N ASP A 163 -1.13 15.96 5.46
CA ASP A 163 -0.46 16.29 6.72
C ASP A 163 1.03 15.96 6.68
N ILE A 164 1.49 15.28 5.62
CA ILE A 164 2.89 14.86 5.47
C ILE A 164 3.67 15.95 4.74
N ILE A 165 4.62 16.59 5.42
CA ILE A 165 5.53 17.58 4.84
C ILE A 165 6.65 16.89 4.05
N ARG A 166 7.31 15.92 4.69
CA ARG A 166 8.43 15.19 4.10
C ARG A 166 8.69 13.87 4.83
N LEU A 167 9.41 12.98 4.17
CA LEU A 167 9.93 11.75 4.74
C LEU A 167 11.46 11.78 4.69
N GLU A 168 12.09 11.23 5.73
CA GLU A 168 13.53 11.18 5.88
C GLU A 168 14.00 9.77 6.21
N SER A 169 15.00 9.27 5.49
CA SER A 169 15.59 7.96 5.72
C SER A 169 16.42 7.94 7.00
N SER A 170 16.18 6.94 7.84
CA SER A 170 16.96 6.64 9.04
C SER A 170 17.32 5.15 9.05
N SER A 171 18.44 4.78 8.42
CA SER A 171 18.84 3.39 8.20
C SER A 171 17.75 2.59 7.46
N ASN A 172 17.18 1.57 8.09
CA ASN A 172 16.06 0.75 7.56
C ASN A 172 14.67 1.32 7.90
N TYR A 173 14.62 2.48 8.55
CA TYR A 173 13.40 3.14 8.97
C TYR A 173 13.18 4.42 8.17
N THR A 174 11.97 4.96 8.26
CA THR A 174 11.61 6.24 7.65
C THR A 174 10.92 7.13 8.66
N THR A 175 11.44 8.33 8.87
CA THR A 175 10.79 9.35 9.71
C THR A 175 9.85 10.19 8.86
N PHE A 176 8.58 10.22 9.23
CA PHE A 176 7.58 11.15 8.70
C PHE A 176 7.61 12.44 9.50
N HIS A 177 7.73 13.57 8.82
CA HIS A 177 7.59 14.90 9.40
C HIS A 177 6.23 15.45 9.01
N LEU A 178 5.40 15.74 10.03
CA LEU A 178 4.01 16.15 9.85
C LEU A 178 3.81 17.65 10.12
N ASN A 179 2.76 18.23 9.53
CA ASN A 179 2.43 19.66 9.64
C ASN A 179 2.12 20.12 11.09
N ASN A 180 1.73 19.19 11.97
CA ASN A 180 1.49 19.46 13.40
C ASN A 180 2.77 19.38 14.25
N GLN A 181 3.96 19.48 13.64
CA GLN A 181 5.28 19.36 14.26
C GLN A 181 5.58 17.99 14.92
N LYS A 182 4.73 16.98 14.71
CA LYS A 182 5.00 15.62 15.15
C LYS A 182 5.85 14.89 14.12
N SER A 183 6.65 13.96 14.61
CA SER A 183 7.36 12.99 13.78
C SER A 183 6.93 11.59 14.12
N LEU A 184 6.92 10.70 13.13
CA LEU A 184 6.56 9.30 13.28
C LEU A 184 7.63 8.45 12.63
N LEU A 185 8.13 7.43 13.33
CA LEU A 185 9.13 6.50 12.83
C LEU A 185 8.45 5.24 12.29
N ALA A 186 8.51 5.06 10.97
CA ALA A 186 7.92 3.93 10.27
C ALA A 186 8.92 2.77 10.11
N SER A 187 8.41 1.54 10.19
CA SER A 187 9.19 0.29 10.04
C SER A 187 9.45 -0.11 8.57
N LYS A 188 9.28 0.81 7.62
CA LYS A 188 9.52 0.62 6.19
C LYS A 188 10.59 1.58 5.69
N THR A 189 11.28 1.18 4.61
CA THR A 189 12.33 2.00 4.00
C THR A 189 11.77 3.18 3.20
N LEU A 190 12.58 4.24 3.04
CA LEU A 190 12.21 5.38 2.21
C LEU A 190 11.95 5.00 0.75
N LYS A 191 12.56 3.93 0.23
CA LYS A 191 12.32 3.43 -1.13
C LYS A 191 10.91 2.86 -1.29
N GLU A 192 10.41 2.14 -0.29
CA GLU A 192 9.05 1.61 -0.30
C GLU A 192 8.03 2.75 -0.30
N PHE A 193 8.24 3.79 0.54
CA PHE A 193 7.36 4.97 0.55
C PHE A 193 7.48 5.81 -0.72
N ASP A 194 8.67 5.92 -1.34
CA ASP A 194 8.86 6.58 -2.64
C ASP A 194 8.00 5.93 -3.73
N ASN A 195 7.98 4.58 -3.76
CA ASN A 195 7.13 3.83 -4.68
C ASN A 195 5.63 4.02 -4.36
N MET A 196 5.25 3.99 -3.07
CA MET A 196 3.86 4.19 -2.63
C MET A 196 3.34 5.58 -2.97
N LEU A 197 4.13 6.62 -2.67
CA LEU A 197 3.75 8.02 -2.79
C LEU A 197 4.00 8.61 -4.19
N SER A 198 4.52 7.80 -5.13
CA SER A 198 4.71 8.19 -6.53
C SER A 198 3.38 8.62 -7.16
N GLY A 199 3.32 9.82 -7.73
CA GLY A 199 2.13 10.40 -8.35
C GLY A 199 1.19 11.16 -7.40
N TYR A 200 1.55 11.33 -6.10
CA TYR A 200 0.79 12.13 -5.12
C TYR A 200 1.50 13.42 -4.75
N ASN A 201 2.17 14.02 -5.71
CA ASN A 201 2.96 15.23 -5.51
C ASN A 201 4.13 15.10 -4.51
N PHE A 202 4.58 13.85 -4.27
CA PHE A 202 5.81 13.57 -3.54
C PHE A 202 6.96 13.35 -4.51
N GLN A 203 8.10 13.98 -4.26
CA GLN A 203 9.29 13.87 -5.10
C GLN A 203 10.53 13.52 -4.27
N ARG A 204 11.22 12.45 -4.68
CA ARG A 204 12.50 12.08 -4.08
C ARG A 204 13.62 12.93 -4.63
N ILE A 205 14.04 13.92 -3.87
CA ILE A 205 15.03 14.91 -4.26
C ILE A 205 16.45 14.59 -3.77
N HIS A 206 16.55 13.68 -2.80
CA HIS A 206 17.83 13.23 -2.24
C HIS A 206 17.76 11.73 -1.90
N LYS A 207 18.93 11.05 -1.74
CA LYS A 207 18.95 9.64 -1.31
C LYS A 207 18.21 9.40 0.01
N SER A 208 18.17 10.40 0.90
CA SER A 208 17.55 10.34 2.22
C SER A 208 16.29 11.19 2.37
N HIS A 209 15.80 11.89 1.33
CA HIS A 209 14.63 12.76 1.46
C HIS A 209 13.63 12.59 0.32
N LEU A 210 12.37 12.39 0.70
CA LEU A 210 11.17 12.42 -0.13
C LEU A 210 10.30 13.57 0.37
N VAL A 211 9.96 14.52 -0.50
CA VAL A 211 9.32 15.79 -0.15
C VAL A 211 7.94 15.88 -0.79
N ASN A 212 6.95 16.32 -0.02
CA ASN A 212 5.65 16.70 -0.54
C ASN A 212 5.76 18.11 -1.16
N MET A 213 5.62 18.20 -2.46
CA MET A 213 5.81 19.43 -3.22
C MET A 213 4.74 20.50 -2.91
N ASN A 214 3.60 20.12 -2.30
CA ASN A 214 2.61 21.07 -1.81
C ASN A 214 3.14 21.95 -0.66
N TYR A 215 4.18 21.51 0.06
CA TYR A 215 4.83 22.24 1.15
C TYR A 215 6.09 22.99 0.70
N LEU A 216 6.37 23.02 -0.63
CA LEU A 216 7.52 23.71 -1.15
C LEU A 216 7.30 25.24 -1.05
N LYS A 217 8.16 25.92 -0.31
CA LYS A 217 8.17 27.38 -0.20
C LYS A 217 9.12 28.02 -1.22
N ARG A 218 10.31 27.43 -1.41
CA ARG A 218 11.35 28.03 -2.25
C ARG A 218 12.43 27.02 -2.64
N TYR A 219 12.92 27.11 -3.87
CA TYR A 219 14.17 26.47 -4.30
C TYR A 219 15.30 27.49 -4.34
N VAL A 220 16.44 27.19 -3.73
CA VAL A 220 17.66 28.00 -3.70
C VAL A 220 18.72 27.29 -4.51
N GLN A 221 19.29 28.00 -5.51
CA GLN A 221 20.27 27.40 -6.43
C GLN A 221 21.71 27.46 -5.92
N THR A 222 22.00 28.35 -4.98
CA THR A 222 23.33 28.48 -4.35
C THR A 222 23.65 27.28 -3.44
N ASP A 223 24.91 27.11 -3.08
CA ASP A 223 25.38 26.10 -2.12
C ASP A 223 24.97 24.66 -2.48
N GLY A 224 25.07 24.31 -3.76
CA GLY A 224 24.74 22.97 -4.23
C GLY A 224 23.25 22.74 -4.52
N GLY A 225 22.38 23.71 -4.20
CA GLY A 225 20.93 23.67 -4.39
C GLY A 225 20.19 22.96 -3.26
N TYR A 226 19.19 23.64 -2.67
CA TYR A 226 18.34 23.08 -1.63
C TYR A 226 16.92 23.63 -1.70
N LEU A 227 15.96 22.85 -1.18
CA LEU A 227 14.58 23.29 -0.98
C LEU A 227 14.42 23.89 0.42
N ILE A 228 13.58 24.91 0.51
CA ILE A 228 13.03 25.42 1.77
C ILE A 228 11.56 25.04 1.77
N LEU A 229 11.12 24.34 2.82
CA LEU A 229 9.73 23.95 3.00
C LEU A 229 9.00 24.93 3.91
N GLU A 230 7.69 24.80 4.01
CA GLU A 230 6.86 25.68 4.85
C GLU A 230 7.17 25.56 6.34
N ASP A 231 7.62 24.39 6.80
CA ASP A 231 8.10 24.16 8.17
C ASP A 231 9.48 24.79 8.46
N GLY A 232 10.09 25.46 7.47
CA GLY A 232 11.41 26.06 7.54
C GLY A 232 12.57 25.09 7.31
N SER A 233 12.31 23.80 7.10
CA SER A 233 13.37 22.82 6.84
C SER A 233 14.10 23.10 5.53
N LYS A 234 15.44 22.89 5.55
CA LYS A 234 16.32 23.04 4.37
C LYS A 234 16.73 21.64 3.91
N ILE A 235 16.30 21.24 2.73
CA ILE A 235 16.50 19.90 2.20
C ILE A 235 17.44 19.92 0.99
N PRO A 236 18.61 19.26 1.04
CA PRO A 236 19.57 19.25 -0.07
C PRO A 236 18.99 18.54 -1.29
N VAL A 237 19.30 19.05 -2.48
CA VAL A 237 18.91 18.46 -3.76
C VAL A 237 20.10 17.71 -4.38
N ALA A 238 19.97 16.42 -4.61
CA ALA A 238 21.02 15.65 -5.28
C ALA A 238 21.22 16.12 -6.72
N ASN A 239 22.46 16.26 -7.18
CA ASN A 239 22.78 16.79 -8.52
C ASN A 239 21.98 16.13 -9.64
N ARG A 240 21.87 14.79 -9.61
CA ARG A 240 21.09 13.99 -10.59
C ARG A 240 19.58 14.24 -10.56
N LYS A 241 19.06 14.90 -9.54
CA LYS A 241 17.64 15.19 -9.36
C LYS A 241 17.26 16.63 -9.70
N LYS A 242 18.24 17.51 -9.92
CA LYS A 242 18.00 18.94 -10.20
C LYS A 242 17.19 19.19 -11.44
N GLU A 243 17.51 18.51 -12.55
CA GLU A 243 16.80 18.67 -13.81
C GLU A 243 15.33 18.24 -13.69
N GLN A 244 15.09 17.07 -13.07
CA GLN A 244 13.74 16.58 -12.80
C GLN A 244 12.96 17.57 -11.91
N LEU A 245 13.59 18.11 -10.87
CA LEU A 245 12.99 19.10 -9.98
C LEU A 245 12.62 20.38 -10.74
N LEU A 246 13.54 20.92 -11.53
CA LEU A 246 13.28 22.13 -12.32
C LEU A 246 12.13 21.96 -13.32
N ASN A 247 12.01 20.79 -13.93
CA ASN A 247 10.87 20.45 -14.79
C ASN A 247 9.56 20.41 -14.00
N THR A 248 9.56 19.84 -12.81
CA THR A 248 8.38 19.86 -11.91
C THR A 248 8.00 21.29 -11.53
N LEU A 249 8.98 22.14 -11.17
CA LEU A 249 8.73 23.53 -10.77
C LEU A 249 8.20 24.43 -11.89
N ARG A 250 8.45 24.10 -13.15
CA ARG A 250 7.91 24.83 -14.32
C ARG A 250 6.45 24.48 -14.60
N ASN A 251 5.98 23.36 -14.06
CA ASN A 251 4.61 22.83 -14.28
C ASN A 251 3.71 22.99 -13.04
N LEU A 252 4.20 23.65 -11.97
CA LEU A 252 3.43 24.10 -10.81
C LEU A 252 2.85 25.49 -11.05
#